data_9da1437395a38541211edfce39111d93
#
_entry.id   9da1437395a38541211edfce39111d93
#
_cell.length_a   1.000
_cell.length_b   1.000
_cell.length_c   1.000
_cell.angle_alpha   90.00
_cell.angle_beta   90.00
_cell.angle_gamma   90.00
#
_symmetry.space_group_name_H-M   'P 1'
#
loop_
_entity.id
_entity.type
_entity.pdbx_description
1 polymer ?
#
loop_
_entity_poly.entity_id
_entity_poly.type
_entity_poly.pdbx_seq_one_letter_code
_entity_poly.pdbx_strand_id
1 'polypeptide(L)'
;LGTLQDGGSPHMGCEKLCCAVQKSQDYVSSIGVVGERQSFIFDATPDFVSQTNYLKEVSGHKSVAIFLTHAHMGHYTGLMHLGREAYNAVKTMVYAMPKMVHFLSKNGPWSQLVSLKNIALMPLQENQTVFLDQSLSVTPLKVPHRDEYSETVGYLIKGKNKTALYVPDIDKWSKWNRSIVALVKKVDYAFLDGTFFADGELPRPMSEVPHPFVSETAALLGSLPLKERQKVYFIHLNHSNPARNSAFKGRLDLERLGFQFAAFGLSFDL
;
A
#
# COMPACT_ATOMS: atom_id res chain seq x y z
N LEU A 1 4.17 -7.80 -0.35
CA LEU A 1 5.27 -7.66 0.60
C LEU A 1 4.78 -7.48 2.05
N GLY A 2 3.54 -7.07 2.24
CA GLY A 2 2.88 -6.92 3.53
C GLY A 2 1.43 -6.52 3.33
N THR A 3 0.59 -6.71 4.35
CA THR A 3 -0.86 -6.54 4.23
C THR A 3 -1.50 -5.79 5.39
N LEU A 4 -0.73 -5.41 6.42
CA LEU A 4 -1.27 -4.76 7.61
C LEU A 4 -1.16 -3.23 7.57
N GLN A 5 -2.03 -2.58 8.34
CA GLN A 5 -1.97 -1.15 8.57
C GLN A 5 -0.74 -0.78 9.42
N ASP A 6 -0.30 0.44 9.32
CA ASP A 6 0.80 1.20 9.93
C ASP A 6 1.55 0.57 11.10
N GLY A 7 0.83 0.14 12.12
CA GLY A 7 1.42 -0.39 13.37
C GLY A 7 1.78 -1.87 13.30
N GLY A 8 1.44 -2.55 12.20
CA GLY A 8 1.69 -3.97 12.06
C GLY A 8 0.96 -4.84 13.08
N SER A 9 1.46 -6.06 13.29
CA SER A 9 0.94 -6.99 14.29
C SER A 9 2.09 -7.89 14.80
N PRO A 10 2.21 -8.14 16.12
CA PRO A 10 1.31 -7.69 17.19
C PRO A 10 1.35 -6.17 17.40
N HIS A 11 0.18 -5.57 17.64
CA HIS A 11 0.07 -4.14 17.89
C HIS A 11 0.37 -3.82 19.35
N MET A 12 1.16 -2.77 19.60
CA MET A 12 1.57 -2.38 20.94
C MET A 12 0.35 -2.06 21.82
N GLY A 13 0.29 -2.68 23.01
CA GLY A 13 -0.81 -2.50 23.95
C GLY A 13 -2.11 -3.22 23.60
N CYS A 14 -2.15 -4.04 22.55
CA CYS A 14 -3.34 -4.83 22.20
C CYS A 14 -3.34 -6.18 22.93
N GLU A 15 -4.28 -6.34 23.85
CA GLU A 15 -4.50 -7.59 24.60
C GLU A 15 -5.50 -8.55 23.93
N LYS A 16 -6.05 -8.16 22.77
CA LYS A 16 -7.02 -8.99 22.02
C LYS A 16 -6.34 -10.21 21.41
N LEU A 17 -7.11 -11.26 21.17
CA LEU A 17 -6.64 -12.49 20.53
C LEU A 17 -5.91 -12.26 19.19
N CYS A 18 -6.30 -11.24 18.44
CA CYS A 18 -5.65 -10.87 17.19
C CYS A 18 -4.16 -10.54 17.33
N CYS A 19 -3.70 -10.16 18.53
CA CYS A 19 -2.29 -9.88 18.81
C CYS A 19 -1.66 -10.90 19.78
N ALA A 20 -2.46 -11.46 20.69
CA ALA A 20 -1.96 -12.34 21.75
C ALA A 20 -1.52 -13.73 21.25
N VAL A 21 -2.10 -14.26 20.18
CA VAL A 21 -1.84 -15.62 19.66
C VAL A 21 -1.08 -15.65 18.35
N GLN A 22 -0.59 -14.50 17.87
CA GLN A 22 0.11 -14.44 16.59
C GLN A 22 1.50 -15.09 16.70
N LYS A 23 1.72 -16.15 15.89
CA LYS A 23 2.99 -16.88 15.81
C LYS A 23 3.88 -16.45 14.65
N SER A 24 3.35 -15.71 13.69
CA SER A 24 4.07 -15.20 12.51
C SER A 24 4.06 -13.67 12.50
N GLN A 25 5.12 -13.09 12.01
CA GLN A 25 5.16 -11.64 11.77
C GLN A 25 4.39 -11.35 10.47
N ASP A 26 3.32 -10.54 10.58
CA ASP A 26 2.64 -9.99 9.42
C ASP A 26 3.20 -8.60 9.16
N TYR A 27 3.69 -8.35 7.97
CA TYR A 27 4.32 -7.08 7.59
C TYR A 27 3.29 -6.01 7.23
N VAL A 28 3.68 -4.76 7.45
CA VAL A 28 2.92 -3.58 7.06
C VAL A 28 2.75 -3.52 5.54
N SER A 29 1.62 -2.97 5.10
CA SER A 29 1.15 -2.96 3.71
C SER A 29 2.16 -2.36 2.75
N SER A 30 2.59 -3.16 1.79
CA SER A 30 3.47 -2.78 0.70
C SER A 30 3.36 -3.79 -0.43
N ILE A 31 3.52 -3.35 -1.66
CA ILE A 31 3.66 -4.22 -2.83
C ILE A 31 5.02 -4.02 -3.49
N GLY A 32 5.54 -5.07 -4.11
CA GLY A 32 6.73 -5.03 -4.93
C GLY A 32 6.38 -5.22 -6.39
N VAL A 33 7.09 -4.54 -7.28
CA VAL A 33 6.98 -4.72 -8.73
C VAL A 33 8.37 -4.99 -9.29
N VAL A 34 8.48 -6.03 -10.09
CA VAL A 34 9.74 -6.44 -10.74
C VAL A 34 9.73 -5.90 -12.16
N GLY A 35 10.61 -4.92 -12.45
CA GLY A 35 10.84 -4.43 -13.79
C GLY A 35 11.98 -5.19 -14.49
N GLU A 36 12.42 -4.71 -15.65
CA GLU A 36 13.46 -5.38 -16.45
C GLU A 36 14.85 -5.36 -15.80
N ARG A 37 15.22 -4.29 -15.11
CA ARG A 37 16.59 -4.08 -14.59
C ARG A 37 16.65 -3.80 -13.09
N GLN A 38 15.54 -3.40 -12.50
CA GLN A 38 15.42 -3.10 -11.07
C GLN A 38 14.01 -3.40 -10.58
N SER A 39 13.88 -3.51 -9.28
CA SER A 39 12.58 -3.66 -8.63
C SER A 39 12.11 -2.34 -8.04
N PHE A 40 10.82 -2.26 -7.82
CA PHE A 40 10.15 -1.10 -7.23
C PHE A 40 9.33 -1.56 -6.03
N ILE A 41 9.44 -0.82 -4.93
CA ILE A 41 8.63 -1.06 -3.74
C ILE A 41 7.68 0.13 -3.54
N PHE A 42 6.44 -0.14 -3.23
CA PHE A 42 5.43 0.87 -2.93
C PHE A 42 5.25 0.92 -1.42
N ASP A 43 5.62 2.05 -0.86
CA ASP A 43 5.81 2.40 0.53
C ASP A 43 7.06 1.77 1.20
N ALA A 44 7.75 2.61 1.96
CA ALA A 44 8.87 2.24 2.81
C ALA A 44 8.37 2.09 4.26
N THR A 45 7.81 0.93 4.56
CA THR A 45 7.15 0.63 5.83
C THR A 45 8.15 0.40 6.97
N PRO A 46 7.71 0.30 8.23
CA PRO A 46 8.58 -0.14 9.33
C PRO A 46 9.27 -1.50 9.06
N ASP A 47 8.68 -2.35 8.23
CA ASP A 47 9.23 -3.66 7.83
C ASP A 47 10.10 -3.61 6.56
N PHE A 48 10.50 -2.41 6.13
CA PHE A 48 11.17 -2.15 4.86
C PHE A 48 12.39 -3.05 4.60
N VAL A 49 13.17 -3.35 5.62
CA VAL A 49 14.37 -4.21 5.47
C VAL A 49 13.98 -5.61 5.03
N SER A 50 13.04 -6.24 5.72
CA SER A 50 12.57 -7.60 5.41
C SER A 50 11.88 -7.65 4.04
N GLN A 51 11.04 -6.67 3.75
CA GLN A 51 10.32 -6.54 2.48
C GLN A 51 11.26 -6.34 1.29
N THR A 52 12.29 -5.49 1.47
CA THR A 52 13.29 -5.23 0.42
C THR A 52 14.18 -6.45 0.18
N ASN A 53 14.60 -7.15 1.25
CA ASN A 53 15.39 -8.36 1.12
C ASN A 53 14.61 -9.46 0.39
N TYR A 54 13.36 -9.69 0.77
CA TYR A 54 12.49 -10.63 0.06
C TYR A 54 12.31 -10.25 -1.42
N LEU A 55 12.05 -8.96 -1.72
CA LEU A 55 11.89 -8.50 -3.10
C LEU A 55 13.17 -8.71 -3.93
N LYS A 56 14.35 -8.47 -3.34
CA LYS A 56 15.64 -8.73 -4.00
C LYS A 56 15.87 -10.22 -4.25
N GLU A 57 15.50 -11.07 -3.29
CA GLU A 57 15.61 -12.51 -3.42
C GLU A 57 14.75 -13.06 -4.57
N VAL A 58 13.46 -12.70 -4.61
CA VAL A 58 12.54 -13.20 -5.64
C VAL A 58 12.78 -12.62 -7.02
N SER A 59 13.31 -11.39 -7.10
CA SER A 59 13.58 -10.72 -8.39
C SER A 59 14.98 -10.96 -8.94
N GLY A 60 15.95 -11.29 -8.07
CA GLY A 60 17.38 -11.30 -8.42
C GLY A 60 18.00 -9.90 -8.59
N HIS A 61 17.24 -8.82 -8.44
CA HIS A 61 17.71 -7.45 -8.61
C HIS A 61 18.41 -6.93 -7.36
N LYS A 62 19.56 -6.25 -7.55
CA LYS A 62 20.29 -5.60 -6.45
C LYS A 62 19.73 -4.23 -6.08
N SER A 63 19.14 -3.52 -7.05
CA SER A 63 18.61 -2.16 -6.86
C SER A 63 17.10 -2.17 -6.71
N VAL A 64 16.62 -1.33 -5.78
CA VAL A 64 15.19 -1.10 -5.55
C VAL A 64 14.95 0.40 -5.53
N ALA A 65 13.97 0.87 -6.30
CA ALA A 65 13.45 2.23 -6.19
C ALA A 65 12.12 2.22 -5.40
N ILE A 66 11.74 3.36 -4.86
CA ILE A 66 10.64 3.47 -3.89
C ILE A 66 9.60 4.44 -4.41
N PHE A 67 8.33 4.07 -4.34
CA PHE A 67 7.19 4.95 -4.53
C PHE A 67 6.48 5.15 -3.20
N LEU A 68 6.25 6.39 -2.80
CA LEU A 68 5.55 6.70 -1.54
C LEU A 68 4.12 7.14 -1.80
N THR A 69 3.18 6.60 -1.04
CA THR A 69 1.78 7.00 -1.13
C THR A 69 1.51 8.30 -0.38
N HIS A 70 1.96 8.41 0.88
CA HIS A 70 1.71 9.58 1.73
C HIS A 70 2.58 9.58 3.01
N ALA A 71 2.43 10.61 3.84
CA ALA A 71 3.25 10.85 5.03
C ALA A 71 2.62 10.34 6.34
N HIS A 72 1.97 9.17 6.33
CA HIS A 72 1.68 8.43 7.57
C HIS A 72 2.82 7.45 7.88
N MET A 73 3.08 7.23 9.17
CA MET A 73 4.33 6.56 9.62
C MET A 73 4.50 5.15 9.04
N GLY A 74 3.43 4.43 8.81
CA GLY A 74 3.46 3.09 8.19
C GLY A 74 3.98 3.08 6.75
N HIS A 75 4.05 4.23 6.06
CA HIS A 75 4.31 4.30 4.62
C HIS A 75 5.68 4.86 4.25
N TYR A 76 6.40 5.53 5.18
CA TYR A 76 7.69 6.18 4.84
C TYR A 76 8.79 6.04 5.89
N THR A 77 8.50 5.59 7.11
CA THR A 77 9.52 5.55 8.19
C THR A 77 10.65 4.58 7.89
N GLY A 78 10.42 3.56 7.10
CA GLY A 78 11.45 2.63 6.65
C GLY A 78 12.59 3.26 5.84
N LEU A 79 12.41 4.47 5.31
CA LEU A 79 13.47 5.24 4.65
C LEU A 79 14.68 5.45 5.58
N MET A 80 14.50 5.44 6.90
CA MET A 80 15.59 5.57 7.87
C MET A 80 16.70 4.53 7.65
N HIS A 81 16.35 3.33 7.18
CA HIS A 81 17.30 2.25 6.92
C HIS A 81 18.24 2.51 5.73
N LEU A 82 17.97 3.55 4.94
CA LEU A 82 18.84 3.98 3.83
C LEU A 82 19.96 4.90 4.30
N GLY A 83 19.90 5.40 5.55
CA GLY A 83 20.87 6.31 6.13
C GLY A 83 22.26 5.69 6.31
N ARG A 84 23.23 6.57 6.58
CA ARG A 84 24.64 6.19 6.75
C ARG A 84 24.89 5.28 7.96
N GLU A 85 24.04 5.37 8.98
CA GLU A 85 24.11 4.55 10.19
C GLU A 85 23.63 3.11 9.98
N ALA A 86 22.95 2.84 8.83
CA ALA A 86 22.42 1.53 8.47
C ALA A 86 23.02 1.05 7.13
N TYR A 87 22.31 1.20 6.03
CA TYR A 87 22.73 0.70 4.71
C TYR A 87 23.69 1.65 3.98
N ASN A 88 23.72 2.93 4.33
CA ASN A 88 24.47 3.97 3.64
C ASN A 88 24.23 3.98 2.13
N ALA A 89 22.97 3.98 1.75
CA ALA A 89 22.54 3.94 0.36
C ALA A 89 23.14 5.09 -0.46
N VAL A 90 23.25 4.90 -1.76
CA VAL A 90 23.73 5.92 -2.69
C VAL A 90 22.66 6.21 -3.73
N LYS A 91 22.03 7.38 -3.62
CA LYS A 91 21.04 7.91 -4.57
C LYS A 91 19.89 6.94 -4.88
N THR A 92 19.38 6.21 -3.85
CA THR A 92 18.16 5.42 -4.01
C THR A 92 17.03 6.32 -4.47
N MET A 93 16.43 6.04 -5.61
CA MET A 93 15.33 6.85 -6.16
C MET A 93 14.07 6.69 -5.29
N VAL A 94 13.51 7.82 -4.87
CA VAL A 94 12.27 7.89 -4.10
C VAL A 94 11.28 8.80 -4.84
N TYR A 95 10.30 8.20 -5.45
CA TYR A 95 9.22 8.87 -6.15
C TYR A 95 8.14 9.29 -5.17
N ALA A 96 7.79 10.57 -5.16
CA ALA A 96 6.81 11.11 -4.21
C ALA A 96 6.12 12.36 -4.76
N MET A 97 4.92 12.66 -4.26
CA MET A 97 4.21 13.87 -4.59
C MET A 97 4.90 15.12 -4.01
N PRO A 98 4.65 16.33 -4.56
CA PRO A 98 5.42 17.54 -4.22
C PRO A 98 5.44 17.91 -2.74
N LYS A 99 4.31 17.80 -2.01
CA LYS A 99 4.31 18.06 -0.56
C LYS A 99 5.12 17.01 0.20
N MET A 100 5.06 15.73 -0.21
CA MET A 100 5.88 14.66 0.36
C MET A 100 7.38 14.91 0.11
N VAL A 101 7.75 15.35 -1.09
CA VAL A 101 9.12 15.78 -1.42
C VAL A 101 9.56 16.93 -0.50
N HIS A 102 8.71 17.93 -0.31
CA HIS A 102 8.97 19.05 0.60
C HIS A 102 9.12 18.56 2.04
N PHE A 103 8.20 17.72 2.52
CA PHE A 103 8.24 17.14 3.86
C PHE A 103 9.56 16.42 4.13
N LEU A 104 9.98 15.51 3.27
CA LEU A 104 11.23 14.76 3.40
C LEU A 104 12.47 15.67 3.34
N SER A 105 12.43 16.73 2.54
CA SER A 105 13.54 17.66 2.36
C SER A 105 13.73 18.63 3.54
N LYS A 106 12.66 18.89 4.32
CA LYS A 106 12.66 19.92 5.37
C LYS A 106 12.65 19.38 6.78
N ASN A 107 12.31 18.11 6.97
CA ASN A 107 12.19 17.53 8.32
C ASN A 107 13.31 16.52 8.57
N GLY A 108 14.00 16.68 9.70
CA GLY A 108 14.90 15.65 10.21
C GLY A 108 14.13 14.42 10.71
N PRO A 109 14.70 13.20 10.61
CA PRO A 109 16.03 12.92 10.08
C PRO A 109 16.06 12.75 8.54
N TRP A 110 14.92 12.76 7.83
CA TRP A 110 14.85 12.49 6.38
C TRP A 110 15.61 13.51 5.53
N SER A 111 15.64 14.78 5.94
CA SER A 111 16.43 15.81 5.25
C SER A 111 17.94 15.48 5.22
N GLN A 112 18.44 14.72 6.21
CA GLN A 112 19.81 14.21 6.21
C GLN A 112 20.03 13.17 5.09
N LEU A 113 19.07 12.28 4.85
CA LEU A 113 19.16 11.31 3.76
C LEU A 113 19.29 11.99 2.39
N VAL A 114 18.57 13.10 2.23
CA VAL A 114 18.64 13.93 1.01
C VAL A 114 19.98 14.62 0.89
N SER A 115 20.44 15.30 1.95
CA SER A 115 21.67 16.08 1.95
C SER A 115 22.94 15.20 1.78
N LEU A 116 22.92 14.00 2.36
CA LEU A 116 23.98 12.99 2.21
C LEU A 116 23.86 12.18 0.92
N LYS A 117 22.83 12.43 0.11
CA LYS A 117 22.56 11.70 -1.14
C LYS A 117 22.36 10.20 -0.93
N ASN A 118 21.88 9.80 0.25
CA ASN A 118 21.40 8.42 0.45
C ASN A 118 20.16 8.15 -0.41
N ILE A 119 19.28 9.15 -0.52
CA ILE A 119 18.12 9.12 -1.41
C ILE A 119 18.17 10.25 -2.44
N ALA A 120 17.54 10.01 -3.59
CA ALA A 120 17.30 10.99 -4.64
C ALA A 120 15.77 11.13 -4.80
N LEU A 121 15.22 12.30 -4.44
CA LEU A 121 13.80 12.56 -4.56
C LEU A 121 13.41 12.82 -6.01
N MET A 122 12.41 12.09 -6.49
CA MET A 122 11.86 12.14 -7.84
C MET A 122 10.42 12.65 -7.76
N PRO A 123 10.17 13.95 -7.98
CA PRO A 123 8.83 14.53 -7.87
C PRO A 123 7.86 13.91 -8.89
N LEU A 124 6.70 13.50 -8.40
CA LEU A 124 5.56 13.03 -9.18
C LEU A 124 4.58 14.17 -9.44
N GLN A 125 3.77 14.02 -10.46
CA GLN A 125 2.63 14.88 -10.74
C GLN A 125 1.38 14.06 -10.93
N GLU A 126 0.27 14.47 -10.33
CA GLU A 126 -1.02 13.77 -10.46
C GLU A 126 -1.36 13.51 -11.94
N ASN A 127 -1.77 12.28 -12.23
CA ASN A 127 -2.16 11.82 -13.58
C ASN A 127 -1.01 11.81 -14.61
N GLN A 128 0.20 12.17 -14.25
CA GLN A 128 1.35 12.08 -15.14
C GLN A 128 2.01 10.70 -15.02
N THR A 129 2.06 10.00 -16.14
CA THR A 129 2.67 8.66 -16.19
C THR A 129 4.20 8.79 -16.19
N VAL A 130 4.84 8.02 -15.31
CA VAL A 130 6.29 7.82 -15.28
C VAL A 130 6.59 6.46 -15.93
N PHE A 131 7.40 6.47 -16.97
CA PHE A 131 7.89 5.25 -17.61
C PHE A 131 9.15 4.78 -16.88
N LEU A 132 9.16 3.55 -16.40
CA LEU A 132 10.24 2.98 -15.61
C LEU A 132 11.18 2.11 -16.44
N ASP A 133 10.62 1.42 -17.43
CA ASP A 133 11.31 0.69 -18.47
C ASP A 133 10.45 0.61 -19.75
N GLN A 134 10.76 -0.28 -20.70
CA GLN A 134 10.02 -0.39 -21.95
C GLN A 134 8.57 -0.88 -21.77
N SER A 135 8.31 -1.65 -20.72
CA SER A 135 7.03 -2.31 -20.48
C SER A 135 6.30 -1.83 -19.23
N LEU A 136 7.01 -1.17 -18.31
CA LEU A 136 6.49 -0.81 -17.00
C LEU A 136 6.32 0.70 -16.86
N SER A 137 5.14 1.12 -16.43
CA SER A 137 4.85 2.52 -16.11
C SER A 137 3.95 2.65 -14.90
N VAL A 138 4.04 3.81 -14.23
CA VAL A 138 3.29 4.12 -13.00
C VAL A 138 2.65 5.50 -13.14
N THR A 139 1.37 5.59 -12.80
CA THR A 139 0.62 6.85 -12.79
C THR A 139 0.05 7.09 -11.40
N PRO A 140 0.44 8.17 -10.70
CA PRO A 140 -0.15 8.51 -9.40
C PRO A 140 -1.56 9.08 -9.59
N LEU A 141 -2.47 8.61 -8.76
CA LEU A 141 -3.87 9.05 -8.68
C LEU A 141 -4.11 9.63 -7.29
N LYS A 142 -4.34 10.94 -7.20
CA LYS A 142 -4.66 11.55 -5.91
C LYS A 142 -5.97 10.99 -5.37
N VAL A 143 -5.96 10.63 -4.08
CA VAL A 143 -7.12 10.11 -3.35
C VAL A 143 -7.41 10.98 -2.14
N PRO A 144 -8.68 11.10 -1.70
CA PRO A 144 -9.01 11.80 -0.47
C PRO A 144 -8.51 10.99 0.74
N HIS A 145 -7.81 11.67 1.64
CA HIS A 145 -7.39 11.12 2.92
C HIS A 145 -7.03 12.27 3.87
N ARG A 146 -6.42 11.97 5.03
CA ARG A 146 -5.89 12.99 5.94
C ARG A 146 -4.54 13.47 5.41
N ASP A 147 -4.56 14.60 4.73
CA ASP A 147 -3.40 15.18 4.05
C ASP A 147 -2.63 16.17 4.97
N GLU A 148 -2.31 15.77 6.21
CA GLU A 148 -1.68 16.65 7.20
C GLU A 148 -0.31 17.16 6.74
N TYR A 149 0.50 16.29 6.14
CA TYR A 149 1.88 16.60 5.74
C TYR A 149 2.15 16.43 4.25
N SER A 150 1.36 15.62 3.56
CA SER A 150 1.54 15.35 2.13
C SER A 150 0.21 15.14 1.45
N GLU A 151 0.21 15.13 0.12
CA GLU A 151 -0.86 14.52 -0.65
C GLU A 151 -0.88 13.02 -0.38
N THR A 152 -2.07 12.41 -0.48
CA THR A 152 -2.23 10.95 -0.53
C THR A 152 -2.52 10.52 -1.96
N VAL A 153 -1.82 9.48 -2.42
CA VAL A 153 -2.00 8.90 -3.76
C VAL A 153 -2.13 7.38 -3.72
N GLY A 154 -2.96 6.85 -4.61
CA GLY A 154 -2.84 5.49 -5.10
C GLY A 154 -2.08 5.48 -6.42
N TYR A 155 -1.81 4.30 -6.96
CA TYR A 155 -1.03 4.11 -8.17
C TYR A 155 -1.73 3.19 -9.15
N LEU A 156 -1.76 3.62 -10.42
CA LEU A 156 -2.06 2.75 -11.55
C LEU A 156 -0.71 2.25 -12.10
N ILE A 157 -0.49 0.95 -12.07
CA ILE A 157 0.76 0.28 -12.45
C ILE A 157 0.47 -0.54 -13.70
N LYS A 158 1.03 -0.14 -14.81
CA LYS A 158 0.82 -0.80 -16.09
C LYS A 158 2.08 -1.56 -16.49
N GLY A 159 1.97 -2.86 -16.59
CA GLY A 159 2.98 -3.74 -17.15
C GLY A 159 2.76 -3.99 -18.64
N LYS A 160 3.44 -5.00 -19.16
CA LYS A 160 3.39 -5.37 -20.59
C LYS A 160 1.99 -5.78 -21.05
N ASN A 161 1.31 -6.58 -20.25
CA ASN A 161 0.06 -7.22 -20.64
C ASN A 161 -1.11 -6.85 -19.72
N LYS A 162 -0.83 -6.46 -18.49
CA LYS A 162 -1.84 -6.26 -17.46
C LYS A 162 -1.58 -4.99 -16.67
N THR A 163 -2.61 -4.56 -15.94
CA THR A 163 -2.60 -3.33 -15.16
C THR A 163 -3.09 -3.62 -13.74
N ALA A 164 -2.38 -3.11 -12.76
CA ALA A 164 -2.77 -3.14 -11.35
C ALA A 164 -3.13 -1.74 -10.85
N LEU A 165 -4.15 -1.66 -10.01
CA LEU A 165 -4.50 -0.49 -9.21
C LEU A 165 -4.10 -0.77 -7.76
N TYR A 166 -3.35 0.13 -7.14
CA TYR A 166 -2.93 0.07 -5.74
C TYR A 166 -3.43 1.32 -5.00
N VAL A 167 -4.43 1.16 -4.15
CA VAL A 167 -5.01 2.20 -3.29
C VAL A 167 -5.12 1.63 -1.88
N PRO A 168 -4.00 1.59 -1.13
CA PRO A 168 -3.97 0.94 0.18
C PRO A 168 -4.66 1.77 1.26
N ASP A 169 -4.71 3.09 1.09
CA ASP A 169 -5.23 4.02 2.08
C ASP A 169 -6.01 5.14 1.39
N ILE A 170 -7.28 5.29 1.78
CA ILE A 170 -8.20 6.29 1.22
C ILE A 170 -9.32 6.57 2.24
N ASP A 171 -9.88 7.76 2.23
CA ASP A 171 -11.17 8.07 2.89
C ASP A 171 -12.33 7.41 2.11
N LYS A 172 -13.55 7.64 2.50
CA LYS A 172 -14.74 7.06 1.85
C LYS A 172 -14.73 7.26 0.33
N TRP A 173 -15.09 6.21 -0.42
CA TRP A 173 -15.17 6.26 -1.90
C TRP A 173 -16.05 7.40 -2.41
N SER A 174 -17.07 7.79 -1.65
CA SER A 174 -17.96 8.90 -1.98
C SER A 174 -17.27 10.28 -1.99
N LYS A 175 -16.13 10.42 -1.30
CA LYS A 175 -15.32 11.65 -1.28
C LYS A 175 -14.34 11.73 -2.45
N TRP A 176 -14.13 10.63 -3.17
CA TRP A 176 -13.25 10.62 -4.32
C TRP A 176 -13.97 11.11 -5.57
N ASN A 177 -13.35 12.00 -6.31
CA ASN A 177 -13.88 12.51 -7.58
C ASN A 177 -13.78 11.51 -8.74
N ARG A 178 -13.39 10.27 -8.48
CA ARG A 178 -13.32 9.16 -9.42
C ARG A 178 -14.19 8.00 -8.97
N SER A 179 -14.68 7.25 -9.94
CA SER A 179 -15.45 6.03 -9.67
C SER A 179 -14.53 4.83 -9.53
N ILE A 180 -14.46 4.26 -8.33
CA ILE A 180 -13.73 3.00 -8.10
C ILE A 180 -14.34 1.85 -8.94
N VAL A 181 -15.67 1.84 -9.14
CA VAL A 181 -16.35 0.87 -10.00
C VAL A 181 -15.83 0.94 -11.44
N ALA A 182 -15.63 2.15 -11.96
CA ALA A 182 -15.09 2.34 -13.31
C ALA A 182 -13.60 1.97 -13.40
N LEU A 183 -12.82 2.19 -12.34
CA LEU A 183 -11.40 1.83 -12.30
C LEU A 183 -11.22 0.31 -12.24
N VAL A 184 -11.96 -0.40 -11.38
CA VAL A 184 -11.91 -1.88 -11.29
C VAL A 184 -12.19 -2.53 -12.64
N LYS A 185 -13.14 -2.01 -13.41
CA LYS A 185 -13.42 -2.52 -14.78
C LYS A 185 -12.26 -2.36 -15.75
N LYS A 186 -11.34 -1.40 -15.52
CA LYS A 186 -10.24 -1.06 -16.43
C LYS A 186 -8.91 -1.74 -16.09
N VAL A 187 -8.83 -2.38 -14.94
CA VAL A 187 -7.60 -3.04 -14.49
C VAL A 187 -7.76 -4.54 -14.39
N ASP A 188 -6.65 -5.25 -14.26
CA ASP A 188 -6.64 -6.71 -14.08
C ASP A 188 -6.54 -7.09 -12.60
N TYR A 189 -5.93 -6.23 -11.80
CA TYR A 189 -5.80 -6.40 -10.35
C TYR A 189 -6.10 -5.07 -9.65
N ALA A 190 -6.81 -5.13 -8.53
CA ALA A 190 -7.12 -3.95 -7.71
C ALA A 190 -6.84 -4.28 -6.23
N PHE A 191 -5.76 -3.71 -5.69
CA PHE A 191 -5.42 -3.78 -4.27
C PHE A 191 -6.01 -2.56 -3.59
N LEU A 192 -7.04 -2.77 -2.79
CA LEU A 192 -7.88 -1.72 -2.23
C LEU A 192 -7.84 -1.71 -0.71
N ASP A 193 -8.01 -0.53 -0.13
CA ASP A 193 -8.13 -0.32 1.31
C ASP A 193 -9.12 -1.31 1.95
N GLY A 194 -8.63 -2.06 2.89
CA GLY A 194 -9.36 -3.03 3.69
C GLY A 194 -9.15 -2.81 5.19
N THR A 195 -8.81 -1.60 5.62
CA THR A 195 -8.39 -1.30 6.97
C THR A 195 -9.35 -1.84 8.02
N PHE A 196 -10.66 -1.59 7.87
CA PHE A 196 -11.69 -2.13 8.76
C PHE A 196 -12.71 -2.95 7.98
N PHE A 197 -13.19 -4.04 8.58
CA PHE A 197 -14.18 -4.89 7.93
C PHE A 197 -15.57 -4.26 7.92
N ALA A 198 -16.02 -3.75 9.08
CA ALA A 198 -17.33 -3.16 9.28
C ALA A 198 -17.32 -2.17 10.46
N ASP A 199 -18.45 -1.52 10.70
CA ASP A 199 -18.65 -0.68 11.88
C ASP A 199 -18.50 -1.49 13.19
N GLY A 200 -18.08 -0.81 14.26
CA GLY A 200 -17.99 -1.39 15.61
C GLY A 200 -16.67 -2.12 15.93
N GLU A 201 -15.66 -2.08 15.07
CA GLU A 201 -14.34 -2.66 15.37
C GLU A 201 -13.53 -1.86 16.40
N LEU A 202 -13.76 -0.57 16.50
CA LEU A 202 -13.10 0.32 17.45
C LEU A 202 -14.09 0.80 18.52
N PRO A 203 -13.62 1.10 19.75
CA PRO A 203 -14.45 1.62 20.83
C PRO A 203 -14.74 3.12 20.69
N ARG A 204 -14.96 3.59 19.47
CA ARG A 204 -15.30 4.99 19.12
C ARG A 204 -16.18 5.00 17.87
N PRO A 205 -16.88 6.12 17.60
CA PRO A 205 -17.68 6.24 16.39
C PRO A 205 -16.85 6.02 15.13
N MET A 206 -17.16 4.96 14.36
CA MET A 206 -16.41 4.62 13.15
C MET A 206 -16.72 5.56 11.98
N SER A 207 -17.74 6.42 12.10
CA SER A 207 -18.00 7.52 11.15
C SER A 207 -16.85 8.55 11.08
N GLU A 208 -16.05 8.65 12.15
CA GLU A 208 -14.88 9.52 12.22
C GLU A 208 -13.63 8.89 11.61
N VAL A 209 -13.70 7.61 11.24
CA VAL A 209 -12.57 6.86 10.71
C VAL A 209 -12.50 7.06 9.20
N PRO A 210 -11.41 7.61 8.67
CA PRO A 210 -11.30 7.99 7.25
C PRO A 210 -10.89 6.80 6.37
N HIS A 211 -11.65 5.71 6.44
CA HIS A 211 -11.47 4.54 5.59
C HIS A 211 -12.83 3.98 5.14
N PRO A 212 -12.97 3.47 3.91
CA PRO A 212 -14.13 2.67 3.55
C PRO A 212 -14.04 1.33 4.29
N PHE A 213 -15.19 0.80 4.74
CA PHE A 213 -15.19 -0.57 5.22
C PHE A 213 -15.08 -1.57 4.08
N VAL A 214 -14.51 -2.74 4.37
CA VAL A 214 -14.53 -3.87 3.42
C VAL A 214 -15.96 -4.17 2.99
N SER A 215 -16.92 -4.16 3.93
CA SER A 215 -18.35 -4.38 3.64
C SER A 215 -18.95 -3.29 2.74
N GLU A 216 -18.57 -2.00 2.92
CA GLU A 216 -19.01 -0.89 2.06
C GLU A 216 -18.45 -1.05 0.64
N THR A 217 -17.15 -1.36 0.52
CA THR A 217 -16.51 -1.59 -0.78
C THR A 217 -17.12 -2.79 -1.50
N ALA A 218 -17.37 -3.88 -0.78
CA ALA A 218 -18.00 -5.07 -1.32
C ALA A 218 -19.44 -4.81 -1.78
N ALA A 219 -20.22 -4.03 -1.01
CA ALA A 219 -21.57 -3.62 -1.43
C ALA A 219 -21.56 -2.75 -2.69
N LEU A 220 -20.64 -1.77 -2.74
CA LEU A 220 -20.48 -0.88 -3.91
C LEU A 220 -20.11 -1.63 -5.19
N LEU A 221 -19.23 -2.63 -5.08
CA LEU A 221 -18.75 -3.44 -6.21
C LEU A 221 -19.62 -4.69 -6.44
N GLY A 222 -20.57 -4.99 -5.57
CA GLY A 222 -21.36 -6.23 -5.58
C GLY A 222 -22.21 -6.44 -6.83
N SER A 223 -22.63 -5.35 -7.49
CA SER A 223 -23.35 -5.41 -8.77
C SER A 223 -22.48 -5.76 -9.98
N LEU A 224 -21.15 -5.76 -9.84
CA LEU A 224 -20.23 -6.12 -10.91
C LEU A 224 -20.30 -7.63 -11.19
N PRO A 225 -20.03 -8.06 -12.44
CA PRO A 225 -19.86 -9.46 -12.77
C PRO A 225 -18.78 -10.14 -11.89
N LEU A 226 -18.89 -11.44 -11.67
CA LEU A 226 -17.95 -12.22 -10.86
C LEU A 226 -16.48 -11.99 -11.29
N LYS A 227 -16.22 -11.99 -12.59
CA LYS A 227 -14.88 -11.75 -13.15
C LYS A 227 -14.26 -10.41 -12.74
N GLU A 228 -15.07 -9.38 -12.51
CA GLU A 228 -14.60 -8.06 -12.08
C GLU A 228 -14.33 -8.05 -10.56
N ARG A 229 -15.18 -8.73 -9.78
CA ARG A 229 -14.99 -8.84 -8.33
C ARG A 229 -13.76 -9.67 -7.97
N GLN A 230 -13.44 -10.69 -8.76
CA GLN A 230 -12.25 -11.52 -8.60
C GLN A 230 -10.91 -10.76 -8.78
N LYS A 231 -10.93 -9.57 -9.34
CA LYS A 231 -9.75 -8.69 -9.46
C LYS A 231 -9.41 -7.94 -8.17
N VAL A 232 -10.36 -7.89 -7.22
CA VAL A 232 -10.27 -7.06 -6.01
C VAL A 232 -9.63 -7.84 -4.88
N TYR A 233 -8.54 -7.28 -4.35
CA TYR A 233 -7.77 -7.78 -3.22
C TYR A 233 -7.77 -6.72 -2.12
N PHE A 234 -8.39 -7.02 -0.98
CA PHE A 234 -8.29 -6.15 0.19
C PHE A 234 -6.90 -6.25 0.81
N ILE A 235 -6.31 -5.11 1.11
CA ILE A 235 -4.97 -4.95 1.70
C ILE A 235 -5.04 -3.89 2.82
N HIS A 236 -3.96 -3.65 3.56
CA HIS A 236 -3.87 -2.63 4.59
C HIS A 236 -4.80 -2.90 5.79
N LEU A 237 -4.94 -4.16 6.19
CA LEU A 237 -5.85 -4.58 7.26
C LEU A 237 -5.36 -4.09 8.63
N ASN A 238 -6.22 -3.42 9.39
CA ASN A 238 -5.91 -3.09 10.79
C ASN A 238 -5.70 -4.39 11.61
N HIS A 239 -4.87 -4.33 12.65
CA HIS A 239 -4.63 -5.48 13.53
C HIS A 239 -5.92 -6.06 14.13
N SER A 240 -6.96 -5.23 14.33
CA SER A 240 -8.28 -5.65 14.86
C SER A 240 -9.23 -6.21 13.80
N ASN A 241 -8.91 -6.05 12.50
CA ASN A 241 -9.80 -6.49 11.42
C ASN A 241 -10.03 -8.01 11.49
N PRO A 242 -11.27 -8.49 11.69
CA PRO A 242 -11.54 -9.92 11.81
C PRO A 242 -11.23 -10.72 10.54
N ALA A 243 -11.19 -10.08 9.38
CA ALA A 243 -10.84 -10.73 8.11
C ALA A 243 -9.38 -11.18 8.00
N ARG A 244 -8.50 -10.80 8.94
CA ARG A 244 -7.16 -11.40 9.10
C ARG A 244 -7.25 -12.90 9.39
N ASN A 245 -8.29 -13.33 10.09
CA ASN A 245 -8.57 -14.75 10.29
C ASN A 245 -9.27 -15.32 9.04
N SER A 246 -8.60 -16.23 8.35
CA SER A 246 -9.14 -16.91 7.16
C SER A 246 -10.43 -17.71 7.42
N ALA A 247 -10.68 -18.10 8.66
CA ALA A 247 -11.91 -18.80 9.08
C ALA A 247 -13.05 -17.84 9.45
N PHE A 248 -12.84 -16.52 9.42
CA PHE A 248 -13.89 -15.56 9.72
C PHE A 248 -15.01 -15.64 8.68
N LYS A 249 -16.24 -15.85 9.17
CA LYS A 249 -17.41 -16.06 8.30
C LYS A 249 -17.59 -14.93 7.27
N GLY A 250 -17.45 -13.67 7.69
CA GLY A 250 -17.59 -12.51 6.80
C GLY A 250 -16.57 -12.52 5.65
N ARG A 251 -15.33 -12.92 5.92
CA ARG A 251 -14.31 -13.12 4.89
C ARG A 251 -14.69 -14.23 3.92
N LEU A 252 -15.07 -15.39 4.43
CA LEU A 252 -15.50 -16.54 3.61
C LEU A 252 -16.69 -16.21 2.71
N ASP A 253 -17.65 -15.43 3.23
CA ASP A 253 -18.82 -15.01 2.44
C ASP A 253 -18.40 -14.07 1.30
N LEU A 254 -17.46 -13.14 1.53
CA LEU A 254 -16.92 -12.26 0.48
C LEU A 254 -16.08 -13.03 -0.55
N GLU A 255 -15.28 -14.00 -0.12
CA GLU A 255 -14.51 -14.86 -1.02
C GLU A 255 -15.44 -15.68 -1.95
N ARG A 256 -16.57 -16.19 -1.45
CA ARG A 256 -17.61 -16.84 -2.27
C ARG A 256 -18.23 -15.88 -3.29
N LEU A 257 -18.31 -14.58 -2.96
CA LEU A 257 -18.77 -13.54 -3.88
C LEU A 257 -17.69 -13.11 -4.90
N GLY A 258 -16.47 -13.65 -4.78
CA GLY A 258 -15.36 -13.42 -5.70
C GLY A 258 -14.30 -12.42 -5.22
N PHE A 259 -14.52 -11.72 -4.11
CA PHE A 259 -13.51 -10.83 -3.54
C PHE A 259 -12.36 -11.63 -2.93
N GLN A 260 -11.17 -11.01 -2.87
CA GLN A 260 -9.97 -11.65 -2.35
C GLN A 260 -9.38 -10.80 -1.21
N PHE A 261 -8.54 -11.42 -0.40
CA PHE A 261 -7.69 -10.75 0.59
C PHE A 261 -6.23 -11.00 0.21
N ALA A 262 -5.44 -9.94 0.16
CA ALA A 262 -4.02 -10.05 -0.15
C ALA A 262 -3.30 -10.85 0.94
N ALA A 263 -2.26 -11.56 0.53
CA ALA A 263 -1.40 -12.32 1.43
C ALA A 263 0.07 -12.06 1.08
N PHE A 264 0.96 -12.20 2.07
CA PHE A 264 2.40 -12.14 1.84
C PHE A 264 2.84 -13.24 0.84
N GLY A 265 3.70 -12.88 -0.09
CA GLY A 265 4.22 -13.79 -1.10
C GLY A 265 3.30 -14.03 -2.31
N LEU A 266 2.08 -13.48 -2.30
CA LEU A 266 1.20 -13.55 -3.48
C LEU A 266 1.83 -12.76 -4.65
N SER A 267 1.90 -13.38 -5.83
CA SER A 267 2.53 -12.78 -7.02
C SER A 267 1.63 -12.90 -8.25
N PHE A 268 1.79 -11.94 -9.17
CA PHE A 268 1.02 -11.84 -10.41
C PHE A 268 1.92 -11.36 -11.55
N ASP A 269 1.62 -11.80 -12.76
CA ASP A 269 2.22 -11.23 -13.97
C ASP A 269 1.52 -9.91 -14.35
N LEU A 270 2.32 -8.91 -14.77
CA LEU A 270 1.85 -7.60 -15.23
C LEU A 270 2.07 -7.38 -16.73
#